data_fbd3c95bc7c0d86641ce98541d5d0c63
#
_entry.id   fbd3c95bc7c0d86641ce98541d5d0c63
#
_cell.length_a   1.000
_cell.length_b   1.000
_cell.length_c   1.000
_cell.angle_alpha   90.00
_cell.angle_beta   90.00
_cell.angle_gamma   90.00
#
_symmetry.space_group_name_H-M   'P 1'
#
loop_
_entity.id
_entity.type
_entity.pdbx_description
1 polymer ?
#
loop_
_entity_poly.entity_id
_entity_poly.type
_entity_poly.pdbx_seq_one_letter_code
_entity_poly.pdbx_strand_id
1 'polypeptide(L)'
;MGLLDGKAVIITGASKGIGRALSLRFAREGAAVVCAARSADLVKETTAQVKAAGGRAVAVVCDAAREDEVRRLVAAGVKEFGKLDTLVNNAGDGGVTKPVQDYSMEDWRYTIDSCLTSSYLCTRFVVPEMIKVGGGAIVNISSGAGRRGLPYRIGYCSAKAGQVGMTYGMALELAPHNIRVNCVAPGAVEGDRIDRVIAGQAQVRGISVDEMRKAMIERSPLKRMVTADDIVDATLFFCSDMARSVSGQVLAVNAGEPAG
;
A
#
# COMPACT_ATOMS: atom_id res chain seq x y z
N MET A 1 3.46 20.99 -15.26
CA MET A 1 4.00 19.64 -15.38
C MET A 1 3.83 18.98 -14.03
N GLY A 2 3.14 17.84 -13.98
CA GLY A 2 2.90 17.13 -12.72
C GLY A 2 4.14 16.34 -12.28
N LEU A 3 4.19 15.97 -11.01
CA LEU A 3 5.34 15.24 -10.44
C LEU A 3 5.54 13.84 -11.04
N LEU A 4 4.52 13.28 -11.69
CA LEU A 4 4.54 11.95 -12.32
C LEU A 4 4.24 11.99 -13.83
N ASP A 5 4.46 13.13 -14.48
CA ASP A 5 4.26 13.24 -15.92
C ASP A 5 5.00 12.14 -16.68
N GLY A 6 4.27 11.46 -17.57
CA GLY A 6 4.80 10.39 -18.39
C GLY A 6 5.06 9.06 -17.66
N LYS A 7 4.81 8.95 -16.35
CA LYS A 7 4.91 7.67 -15.59
C LYS A 7 3.71 6.78 -15.85
N ALA A 8 3.94 5.46 -15.83
CA ALA A 8 2.90 4.43 -15.87
C ALA A 8 2.96 3.60 -14.59
N VAL A 9 1.90 3.68 -13.79
CA VAL A 9 1.88 3.23 -12.40
C VAL A 9 0.87 2.10 -12.20
N ILE A 10 1.26 1.01 -11.56
CA ILE A 10 0.31 0.06 -10.97
C ILE A 10 0.08 0.44 -9.51
N ILE A 11 -1.21 0.57 -9.13
CA ILE A 11 -1.64 0.73 -7.74
C ILE A 11 -2.51 -0.47 -7.37
N THR A 12 -2.03 -1.30 -6.44
CA THR A 12 -2.81 -2.42 -5.93
C THR A 12 -3.72 -1.97 -4.77
N GLY A 13 -4.88 -2.64 -4.61
CA GLY A 13 -5.87 -2.23 -3.62
C GLY A 13 -6.53 -0.88 -3.93
N ALA A 14 -6.67 -0.53 -5.21
CA ALA A 14 -7.13 0.77 -5.70
C ALA A 14 -8.65 1.02 -5.56
N SER A 15 -9.41 0.09 -4.97
CA SER A 15 -10.88 0.18 -4.91
C SER A 15 -11.42 1.19 -3.89
N LYS A 16 -10.70 1.51 -2.82
CA LYS A 16 -11.13 2.41 -1.73
C LYS A 16 -9.95 2.92 -0.89
N GLY A 17 -10.24 3.83 0.03
CA GLY A 17 -9.27 4.34 1.02
C GLY A 17 -8.01 4.89 0.36
N ILE A 18 -6.84 4.54 0.90
CA ILE A 18 -5.53 5.00 0.42
C ILE A 18 -5.33 4.69 -1.07
N GLY A 19 -5.70 3.50 -1.53
CA GLY A 19 -5.50 3.10 -2.93
C GLY A 19 -6.32 3.92 -3.92
N ARG A 20 -7.58 4.27 -3.58
CA ARG A 20 -8.41 5.19 -4.38
C ARG A 20 -7.80 6.60 -4.38
N ALA A 21 -7.43 7.12 -3.22
CA ALA A 21 -6.82 8.43 -3.08
C ALA A 21 -5.50 8.55 -3.88
N LEU A 22 -4.64 7.51 -3.81
CA LEU A 22 -3.44 7.39 -4.63
C LEU A 22 -3.76 7.45 -6.13
N SER A 23 -4.76 6.68 -6.59
CA SER A 23 -5.13 6.62 -8.01
C SER A 23 -5.58 7.98 -8.54
N LEU A 24 -6.40 8.69 -7.77
CA LEU A 24 -6.88 10.03 -8.13
C LEU A 24 -5.76 11.08 -8.14
N ARG A 25 -4.92 11.09 -7.10
CA ARG A 25 -3.84 12.07 -6.99
C ARG A 25 -2.74 11.80 -8.01
N PHE A 26 -2.31 10.56 -8.21
CA PHE A 26 -1.26 10.22 -9.17
C PHE A 26 -1.66 10.58 -10.61
N ALA A 27 -2.92 10.35 -10.96
CA ALA A 27 -3.43 10.77 -12.26
C ALA A 27 -3.45 12.31 -12.43
N ARG A 28 -3.78 13.07 -11.38
CA ARG A 28 -3.68 14.55 -11.38
C ARG A 28 -2.24 15.03 -11.54
N GLU A 29 -1.28 14.25 -11.06
CA GLU A 29 0.15 14.51 -11.22
C GLU A 29 0.72 14.01 -12.56
N GLY A 30 -0.14 13.60 -13.50
CA GLY A 30 0.23 13.25 -14.88
C GLY A 30 0.50 11.77 -15.14
N ALA A 31 0.37 10.89 -14.12
CA ALA A 31 0.57 9.46 -14.31
C ALA A 31 -0.58 8.81 -15.10
N ALA A 32 -0.23 7.75 -15.86
CA ALA A 32 -1.18 6.76 -16.34
C ALA A 32 -1.33 5.65 -15.29
N VAL A 33 -2.55 5.38 -14.80
CA VAL A 33 -2.76 4.55 -13.61
C VAL A 33 -3.47 3.24 -13.96
N VAL A 34 -2.84 2.12 -13.64
CA VAL A 34 -3.48 0.80 -13.58
C VAL A 34 -4.08 0.62 -12.20
N CYS A 35 -5.39 0.75 -12.08
CA CYS A 35 -6.13 0.53 -10.83
C CYS A 35 -6.42 -0.95 -10.68
N ALA A 36 -5.78 -1.63 -9.70
CA ALA A 36 -5.96 -3.06 -9.47
C ALA A 36 -6.64 -3.34 -8.13
N ALA A 37 -7.70 -4.16 -8.12
CA ALA A 37 -8.36 -4.63 -6.90
C ALA A 37 -9.26 -5.85 -7.19
N ARG A 38 -9.64 -6.58 -6.13
CA ARG A 38 -10.55 -7.73 -6.23
C ARG A 38 -11.99 -7.34 -6.54
N SER A 39 -12.46 -6.20 -6.03
CA SER A 39 -13.84 -5.72 -6.24
C SER A 39 -13.96 -5.04 -7.60
N ALA A 40 -14.62 -5.73 -8.54
CA ALA A 40 -14.80 -5.26 -9.91
C ALA A 40 -15.51 -3.88 -9.98
N ASP A 41 -16.60 -3.72 -9.23
CA ASP A 41 -17.41 -2.49 -9.30
C ASP A 41 -16.65 -1.30 -8.70
N LEU A 42 -16.02 -1.48 -7.54
CA LEU A 42 -15.29 -0.42 -6.86
C LEU A 42 -14.02 0.01 -7.60
N VAL A 43 -13.31 -0.92 -8.28
CA VAL A 43 -12.14 -0.55 -9.07
C VAL A 43 -12.52 0.14 -10.36
N LYS A 44 -13.64 -0.24 -10.99
CA LYS A 44 -14.23 0.47 -12.14
C LYS A 44 -14.69 1.88 -11.74
N GLU A 45 -15.35 2.03 -10.59
CA GLU A 45 -15.75 3.33 -10.04
C GLU A 45 -14.53 4.25 -9.84
N THR A 46 -13.47 3.77 -9.18
CA THR A 46 -12.22 4.54 -9.01
C THR A 46 -11.64 4.96 -10.35
N THR A 47 -11.60 4.05 -11.33
CA THR A 47 -11.09 4.34 -12.66
C THR A 47 -11.97 5.36 -13.40
N ALA A 48 -13.29 5.28 -13.25
CA ALA A 48 -14.23 6.26 -13.82
C ALA A 48 -14.00 7.65 -13.21
N GLN A 49 -13.79 7.74 -11.90
CA GLN A 49 -13.48 9.01 -11.22
C GLN A 49 -12.16 9.62 -11.73
N VAL A 50 -11.12 8.80 -11.94
CA VAL A 50 -9.85 9.26 -12.53
C VAL A 50 -10.08 9.84 -13.93
N LYS A 51 -10.82 9.12 -14.79
CA LYS A 51 -11.12 9.57 -16.16
C LYS A 51 -11.98 10.82 -16.20
N ALA A 52 -12.97 10.92 -15.32
CA ALA A 52 -13.84 12.12 -15.21
C ALA A 52 -13.04 13.37 -14.79
N ALA A 53 -11.94 13.19 -14.04
CA ALA A 53 -11.01 14.25 -13.69
C ALA A 53 -9.94 14.55 -14.80
N GLY A 54 -10.08 13.97 -15.98
CA GLY A 54 -9.17 14.16 -17.11
C GLY A 54 -7.91 13.29 -17.08
N GLY A 55 -7.80 12.37 -16.13
CA GLY A 55 -6.65 11.46 -15.99
C GLY A 55 -6.74 10.22 -16.89
N ARG A 56 -5.63 9.51 -17.04
CA ARG A 56 -5.54 8.25 -17.77
C ARG A 56 -5.55 7.09 -16.80
N ALA A 57 -6.53 6.17 -16.92
CA ALA A 57 -6.57 4.99 -16.06
C ALA A 57 -7.23 3.79 -16.74
N VAL A 58 -6.84 2.59 -16.30
CA VAL A 58 -7.47 1.31 -16.63
C VAL A 58 -7.77 0.51 -15.37
N ALA A 59 -8.95 -0.11 -15.32
CA ALA A 59 -9.34 -1.00 -14.23
C ALA A 59 -8.91 -2.43 -14.54
N VAL A 60 -8.27 -3.09 -13.59
CA VAL A 60 -7.95 -4.52 -13.66
C VAL A 60 -8.45 -5.23 -12.41
N VAL A 61 -9.39 -6.17 -12.57
CA VAL A 61 -9.82 -7.03 -11.47
C VAL A 61 -8.71 -8.03 -11.19
N CYS A 62 -8.16 -7.99 -9.97
CA CYS A 62 -6.99 -8.78 -9.62
C CYS A 62 -6.94 -9.07 -8.12
N ASP A 63 -6.81 -10.33 -7.76
CA ASP A 63 -6.28 -10.72 -6.46
C ASP A 63 -4.76 -10.76 -6.56
N ALA A 64 -4.12 -9.78 -5.94
CA ALA A 64 -2.66 -9.64 -5.98
C ALA A 64 -1.91 -10.79 -5.27
N ALA A 65 -2.60 -11.65 -4.52
CA ALA A 65 -2.03 -12.86 -3.93
C ALA A 65 -2.02 -14.06 -4.90
N ARG A 66 -2.55 -13.91 -6.12
CA ARG A 66 -2.60 -14.96 -7.15
C ARG A 66 -1.66 -14.65 -8.31
N GLU A 67 -0.68 -15.52 -8.50
CA GLU A 67 0.37 -15.31 -9.49
C GLU A 67 -0.16 -15.13 -10.92
N ASP A 68 -1.12 -15.96 -11.33
CA ASP A 68 -1.74 -15.89 -12.65
C ASP A 68 -2.49 -14.58 -12.88
N GLU A 69 -3.12 -14.03 -11.83
CA GLU A 69 -3.82 -12.75 -11.91
C GLU A 69 -2.86 -11.57 -11.96
N VAL A 70 -1.76 -11.63 -11.21
CA VAL A 70 -0.71 -10.59 -11.28
C VAL A 70 -0.02 -10.57 -12.65
N ARG A 71 0.23 -11.74 -13.27
CA ARG A 71 0.73 -11.78 -14.65
C ARG A 71 -0.21 -11.07 -15.63
N ARG A 72 -1.53 -11.31 -15.51
CA ARG A 72 -2.53 -10.60 -16.33
C ARG A 72 -2.58 -9.11 -16.04
N LEU A 73 -2.45 -8.72 -14.78
CA LEU A 73 -2.40 -7.31 -14.37
C LEU A 73 -1.25 -6.57 -15.04
N VAL A 74 -0.04 -7.11 -14.99
CA VAL A 74 1.16 -6.50 -15.60
C VAL A 74 1.02 -6.43 -17.12
N ALA A 75 0.57 -7.53 -17.75
CA ALA A 75 0.34 -7.56 -19.20
C ALA A 75 -0.70 -6.52 -19.64
N ALA A 76 -1.78 -6.35 -18.88
CA ALA A 76 -2.81 -5.35 -19.15
C ALA A 76 -2.26 -3.92 -19.06
N GLY A 77 -1.43 -3.62 -18.06
CA GLY A 77 -0.79 -2.32 -17.91
C GLY A 77 0.17 -1.99 -19.06
N VAL A 78 1.01 -2.94 -19.44
CA VAL A 78 1.93 -2.78 -20.59
C VAL A 78 1.14 -2.60 -21.89
N LYS A 79 0.09 -3.41 -22.11
CA LYS A 79 -0.77 -3.28 -23.30
C LYS A 79 -1.41 -1.89 -23.41
N GLU A 80 -1.89 -1.34 -22.30
CA GLU A 80 -2.63 -0.07 -22.28
C GLU A 80 -1.72 1.14 -22.38
N PHE A 81 -0.55 1.11 -21.70
CA PHE A 81 0.32 2.29 -21.56
C PHE A 81 1.70 2.16 -22.22
N GLY A 82 2.01 1.01 -22.81
CA GLY A 82 3.29 0.73 -23.49
C GLY A 82 4.47 0.45 -22.56
N LYS A 83 4.33 0.73 -21.26
CA LYS A 83 5.38 0.57 -20.24
C LYS A 83 4.81 0.48 -18.84
N LEU A 84 5.66 0.07 -17.90
CA LEU A 84 5.43 0.19 -16.46
C LEU A 84 6.74 0.59 -15.80
N ASP A 85 6.75 1.70 -15.08
CA ASP A 85 7.93 2.23 -14.40
C ASP A 85 7.68 2.53 -12.90
N THR A 86 6.46 2.36 -12.42
CA THR A 86 6.14 2.64 -11.02
C THR A 86 5.17 1.57 -10.47
N LEU A 87 5.42 1.12 -9.24
CA LEU A 87 4.55 0.18 -8.52
C LEU A 87 4.26 0.67 -7.11
N VAL A 88 2.98 0.74 -6.74
CA VAL A 88 2.57 0.95 -5.35
C VAL A 88 1.90 -0.32 -4.82
N ASN A 89 2.60 -1.05 -3.96
CA ASN A 89 2.09 -2.20 -3.25
C ASN A 89 1.25 -1.75 -2.05
N ASN A 90 -0.01 -1.41 -2.30
CA ASN A 90 -0.96 -0.94 -1.30
C ASN A 90 -2.02 -2.00 -0.93
N ALA A 91 -2.18 -3.05 -1.74
CA ALA A 91 -3.09 -4.14 -1.40
C ALA A 91 -2.76 -4.74 -0.03
N GLY A 92 -3.80 -5.12 0.70
CA GLY A 92 -3.67 -5.80 1.97
C GLY A 92 -4.95 -5.71 2.79
N ASP A 93 -5.21 -6.77 3.53
CA ASP A 93 -6.28 -6.81 4.53
C ASP A 93 -5.67 -6.76 5.94
N GLY A 94 -6.41 -6.15 6.85
CA GLY A 94 -5.96 -6.06 8.24
C GLY A 94 -5.96 -7.40 8.98
N GLY A 95 -6.62 -8.41 8.46
CA GLY A 95 -6.83 -9.68 9.15
C GLY A 95 -7.69 -9.53 10.40
N VAL A 96 -7.73 -10.58 11.21
CA VAL A 96 -8.52 -10.63 12.45
C VAL A 96 -7.78 -9.99 13.63
N THR A 97 -8.54 -9.66 14.67
CA THR A 97 -8.03 -9.23 15.98
C THR A 97 -8.33 -10.34 16.99
N LYS A 98 -7.30 -11.13 17.35
CA LYS A 98 -7.42 -12.30 18.26
C LYS A 98 -6.15 -12.49 19.08
N PRO A 99 -6.22 -13.08 20.28
CA PRO A 99 -5.05 -13.59 21.00
C PRO A 99 -4.25 -14.56 20.12
N VAL A 100 -2.94 -14.67 20.37
CA VAL A 100 -2.05 -15.48 19.52
C VAL A 100 -2.43 -16.97 19.51
N GLN A 101 -2.89 -17.53 20.64
CA GLN A 101 -3.31 -18.92 20.77
C GLN A 101 -4.60 -19.25 19.99
N ASP A 102 -5.41 -18.22 19.70
CA ASP A 102 -6.69 -18.35 18.98
C ASP A 102 -6.56 -18.01 17.48
N TYR A 103 -5.34 -17.69 17.04
CA TYR A 103 -5.07 -17.30 15.66
C TYR A 103 -4.95 -18.53 14.77
N SER A 104 -5.94 -18.81 13.92
CA SER A 104 -5.92 -19.98 13.05
C SER A 104 -4.86 -19.89 11.95
N MET A 105 -4.43 -21.03 11.42
CA MET A 105 -3.53 -21.06 10.24
C MET A 105 -4.19 -20.47 8.99
N GLU A 106 -5.51 -20.50 8.89
CA GLU A 106 -6.27 -19.86 7.82
C GLU A 106 -6.17 -18.33 7.93
N ASP A 107 -6.44 -17.75 9.11
CA ASP A 107 -6.29 -16.33 9.40
C ASP A 107 -4.85 -15.85 9.13
N TRP A 108 -3.87 -16.67 9.53
CA TRP A 108 -2.45 -16.41 9.31
C TRP A 108 -2.14 -16.34 7.81
N ARG A 109 -2.43 -17.40 7.07
CA ARG A 109 -2.16 -17.48 5.62
C ARG A 109 -2.87 -16.37 4.87
N TYR A 110 -4.16 -16.15 5.12
CA TYR A 110 -4.92 -15.07 4.50
C TYR A 110 -4.25 -13.70 4.68
N THR A 111 -3.79 -13.41 5.90
CA THR A 111 -3.17 -12.12 6.21
C THR A 111 -1.79 -11.97 5.57
N ILE A 112 -0.96 -13.01 5.61
CA ILE A 112 0.35 -13.04 4.95
C ILE A 112 0.17 -12.90 3.43
N ASP A 113 -0.73 -13.66 2.84
CA ASP A 113 -0.94 -13.66 1.40
C ASP A 113 -1.47 -12.31 0.91
N SER A 114 -2.47 -11.77 1.59
CA SER A 114 -3.06 -10.49 1.17
C SER A 114 -2.12 -9.29 1.34
N CYS A 115 -1.17 -9.31 2.28
CA CYS A 115 -0.30 -8.18 2.58
C CYS A 115 1.14 -8.35 2.07
N LEU A 116 1.75 -9.52 2.24
CA LEU A 116 3.16 -9.75 1.94
C LEU A 116 3.36 -10.50 0.62
N THR A 117 2.75 -11.67 0.44
CA THR A 117 2.84 -12.46 -0.79
C THR A 117 2.37 -11.64 -1.99
N SER A 118 1.29 -10.86 -1.85
CA SER A 118 0.80 -9.95 -2.88
C SER A 118 1.83 -8.91 -3.32
N SER A 119 2.54 -8.30 -2.36
CA SER A 119 3.59 -7.32 -2.66
C SER A 119 4.78 -7.94 -3.36
N TYR A 120 5.17 -9.15 -2.94
CA TYR A 120 6.23 -9.92 -3.60
C TYR A 120 5.87 -10.26 -5.05
N LEU A 121 4.68 -10.82 -5.28
CA LEU A 121 4.23 -11.21 -6.62
C LEU A 121 4.16 -10.01 -7.57
N CYS A 122 3.56 -8.91 -7.14
CA CYS A 122 3.49 -7.70 -7.95
C CYS A 122 4.89 -7.19 -8.30
N THR A 123 5.81 -7.15 -7.33
CA THR A 123 7.19 -6.72 -7.58
C THR A 123 7.90 -7.65 -8.54
N ARG A 124 7.80 -8.97 -8.33
CA ARG A 124 8.42 -9.99 -9.19
C ARG A 124 8.07 -9.81 -10.67
N PHE A 125 6.81 -9.48 -10.97
CA PHE A 125 6.36 -9.38 -12.37
C PHE A 125 6.49 -7.98 -12.96
N VAL A 126 6.55 -6.93 -12.16
CA VAL A 126 6.75 -5.56 -12.64
C VAL A 126 8.23 -5.24 -12.88
N VAL A 127 9.15 -5.77 -12.07
CA VAL A 127 10.60 -5.51 -12.18
C VAL A 127 11.15 -5.76 -13.59
N PRO A 128 10.84 -6.85 -14.30
CA PRO A 128 11.31 -7.03 -15.68
C PRO A 128 10.86 -5.91 -16.62
N GLU A 129 9.67 -5.35 -16.44
CA GLU A 129 9.18 -4.24 -17.27
C GLU A 129 9.90 -2.93 -16.92
N MET A 130 10.19 -2.69 -15.62
CA MET A 130 11.01 -1.55 -15.19
C MET A 130 12.42 -1.60 -15.74
N ILE A 131 13.05 -2.78 -15.78
CA ILE A 131 14.39 -2.97 -16.36
C ILE A 131 14.39 -2.60 -17.84
N LYS A 132 13.37 -3.00 -18.61
CA LYS A 132 13.25 -2.67 -20.04
C LYS A 132 13.21 -1.17 -20.32
N VAL A 133 12.68 -0.38 -19.39
CA VAL A 133 12.55 1.08 -19.53
C VAL A 133 13.67 1.86 -18.82
N GLY A 134 14.68 1.15 -18.29
CA GLY A 134 15.87 1.76 -17.69
C GLY A 134 15.74 2.19 -16.24
N GLY A 135 14.73 1.71 -15.52
CA GLY A 135 14.59 1.97 -14.10
C GLY A 135 13.14 2.17 -13.64
N GLY A 136 12.97 2.55 -12.37
CA GLY A 136 11.63 2.75 -11.83
C GLY A 136 11.60 3.06 -10.34
N ALA A 137 10.38 3.09 -9.78
CA ALA A 137 10.14 3.27 -8.36
C ALA A 137 9.11 2.28 -7.82
N ILE A 138 9.42 1.64 -6.72
CA ILE A 138 8.53 0.75 -5.99
C ILE A 138 8.29 1.33 -4.60
N VAL A 139 7.02 1.43 -4.20
CA VAL A 139 6.66 1.85 -2.84
C VAL A 139 5.77 0.79 -2.20
N ASN A 140 6.23 0.27 -1.07
CA ASN A 140 5.48 -0.65 -0.24
C ASN A 140 4.71 0.13 0.83
N ILE A 141 3.38 -0.06 0.91
CA ILE A 141 2.57 0.52 1.99
C ILE A 141 2.52 -0.49 3.14
N SER A 142 3.44 -0.32 4.09
CA SER A 142 3.50 -1.11 5.30
C SER A 142 2.54 -0.59 6.38
N SER A 143 2.97 -0.47 7.62
CA SER A 143 2.21 0.05 8.76
C SER A 143 3.15 0.30 9.95
N GLY A 144 2.78 1.20 10.84
CA GLY A 144 3.39 1.31 12.17
C GLY A 144 3.36 -0.02 12.94
N ALA A 145 2.34 -0.86 12.70
CA ALA A 145 2.24 -2.21 13.29
C ALA A 145 3.38 -3.15 12.88
N GLY A 146 3.99 -2.95 11.71
CA GLY A 146 5.16 -3.71 11.26
C GLY A 146 6.49 -3.24 11.87
N ARG A 147 6.51 -2.10 12.54
CA ARG A 147 7.71 -1.52 13.16
C ARG A 147 7.75 -1.69 14.68
N ARG A 148 6.62 -1.56 15.35
CA ARG A 148 6.51 -1.59 16.82
C ARG A 148 5.64 -2.70 17.37
N GLY A 149 4.96 -3.45 16.49
CA GLY A 149 3.96 -4.42 16.89
C GLY A 149 2.61 -3.78 17.26
N LEU A 150 1.59 -4.63 17.34
CA LEU A 150 0.25 -4.27 17.81
C LEU A 150 -0.37 -5.53 18.43
N PRO A 151 -0.75 -5.51 19.71
CA PRO A 151 -1.35 -6.68 20.36
C PRO A 151 -2.57 -7.20 19.60
N TYR A 152 -2.76 -8.52 19.63
CA TYR A 152 -3.87 -9.24 18.98
C TYR A 152 -3.90 -9.17 17.46
N ARG A 153 -2.78 -8.81 16.81
CA ARG A 153 -2.64 -8.60 15.37
C ARG A 153 -1.40 -9.28 14.79
N ILE A 154 -1.05 -10.46 15.32
CA ILE A 154 0.23 -11.12 15.00
C ILE A 154 0.45 -11.32 13.49
N GLY A 155 -0.52 -11.84 12.74
CA GLY A 155 -0.40 -12.03 11.28
C GLY A 155 -0.16 -10.72 10.54
N TYR A 156 -0.90 -9.65 10.92
CA TYR A 156 -0.74 -8.34 10.30
C TYR A 156 0.62 -7.71 10.62
N CYS A 157 1.06 -7.77 11.88
CA CYS A 157 2.37 -7.26 12.28
C CYS A 157 3.49 -7.97 11.53
N SER A 158 3.42 -9.31 11.44
CA SER A 158 4.40 -10.13 10.72
C SER A 158 4.45 -9.81 9.23
N ALA A 159 3.30 -9.69 8.57
CA ALA A 159 3.23 -9.34 7.16
C ALA A 159 3.80 -7.93 6.88
N LYS A 160 3.47 -6.96 7.73
CA LYS A 160 3.91 -5.57 7.57
C LYS A 160 5.39 -5.39 7.94
N ALA A 161 5.92 -6.14 8.90
CA ALA A 161 7.36 -6.24 9.17
C ALA A 161 8.10 -6.89 7.99
N GLY A 162 7.51 -7.94 7.41
CA GLY A 162 8.03 -8.58 6.19
C GLY A 162 8.15 -7.61 5.01
N GLN A 163 7.18 -6.70 4.81
CA GLN A 163 7.28 -5.65 3.78
C GLN A 163 8.44 -4.68 4.03
N VAL A 164 8.76 -4.37 5.28
CA VAL A 164 9.94 -3.56 5.64
C VAL A 164 11.23 -4.29 5.27
N GLY A 165 11.37 -5.56 5.68
CA GLY A 165 12.55 -6.38 5.33
C GLY A 165 12.69 -6.55 3.82
N MET A 166 11.57 -6.80 3.12
CA MET A 166 11.54 -6.89 1.65
C MET A 166 12.00 -5.57 0.99
N THR A 167 11.64 -4.42 1.55
CA THR A 167 12.08 -3.11 1.05
C THR A 167 13.60 -2.98 1.12
N TYR A 168 14.23 -3.37 2.22
CA TYR A 168 15.69 -3.30 2.37
C TYR A 168 16.42 -4.21 1.38
N GLY A 169 16.00 -5.48 1.29
CA GLY A 169 16.61 -6.44 0.37
C GLY A 169 16.48 -6.01 -1.09
N MET A 170 15.27 -5.66 -1.52
CA MET A 170 15.02 -5.25 -2.90
C MET A 170 15.68 -3.91 -3.26
N ALA A 171 15.84 -2.98 -2.33
CA ALA A 171 16.54 -1.72 -2.58
C ALA A 171 18.01 -1.93 -2.97
N LEU A 172 18.68 -2.92 -2.37
CA LEU A 172 20.05 -3.29 -2.70
C LEU A 172 20.12 -4.08 -4.00
N GLU A 173 19.26 -5.08 -4.15
CA GLU A 173 19.22 -5.97 -5.32
C GLU A 173 18.90 -5.23 -6.62
N LEU A 174 17.97 -4.29 -6.58
CA LEU A 174 17.46 -3.61 -7.77
C LEU A 174 18.18 -2.29 -8.11
N ALA A 175 19.07 -1.82 -7.24
CA ALA A 175 19.86 -0.61 -7.48
C ALA A 175 20.67 -0.63 -8.79
N PRO A 176 21.32 -1.74 -9.20
CA PRO A 176 22.03 -1.81 -10.48
C PRO A 176 21.12 -1.58 -11.70
N HIS A 177 19.83 -1.77 -11.56
CA HIS A 177 18.82 -1.55 -12.60
C HIS A 177 18.15 -0.16 -12.51
N ASN A 178 18.71 0.75 -11.69
CA ASN A 178 18.12 2.09 -11.46
C ASN A 178 16.65 2.03 -10.94
N ILE A 179 16.32 1.00 -10.15
CA ILE A 179 15.01 0.84 -9.52
C ILE A 179 15.15 1.16 -8.02
N ARG A 180 14.42 2.16 -7.57
CA ARG A 180 14.37 2.55 -6.15
C ARG A 180 13.23 1.83 -5.46
N VAL A 181 13.46 1.36 -4.24
CA VAL A 181 12.44 0.68 -3.42
C VAL A 181 12.36 1.36 -2.07
N ASN A 182 11.21 1.89 -1.72
CA ASN A 182 10.96 2.54 -0.44
C ASN A 182 9.67 2.03 0.21
N CYS A 183 9.46 2.38 1.46
CA CYS A 183 8.31 1.98 2.25
C CYS A 183 7.68 3.18 2.93
N VAL A 184 6.36 3.29 2.87
CA VAL A 184 5.58 4.18 3.74
C VAL A 184 4.95 3.32 4.83
N ALA A 185 5.06 3.74 6.09
CA ALA A 185 4.51 3.06 7.25
C ALA A 185 3.44 3.95 7.94
N PRO A 186 2.17 3.85 7.52
CA PRO A 186 1.08 4.61 8.10
C PRO A 186 0.84 4.29 9.58
N GLY A 187 0.42 5.30 10.35
CA GLY A 187 -0.23 5.14 11.65
C GLY A 187 -1.70 4.75 11.52
N ALA A 188 -2.52 5.27 12.44
CA ALA A 188 -3.97 5.14 12.36
C ALA A 188 -4.52 6.09 11.28
N VAL A 189 -4.94 5.52 10.14
CA VAL A 189 -5.49 6.27 9.01
C VAL A 189 -7.01 6.29 9.11
N GLU A 190 -7.62 7.46 9.09
CA GLU A 190 -9.07 7.65 9.14
C GLU A 190 -9.82 6.83 8.07
N GLY A 191 -11.01 6.32 8.42
CA GLY A 191 -11.92 5.58 7.55
C GLY A 191 -12.25 4.17 8.03
N ASP A 192 -13.09 3.47 7.28
CA ASP A 192 -13.71 2.18 7.64
C ASP A 192 -12.75 1.11 8.16
N ARG A 193 -11.50 1.12 7.69
CA ARG A 193 -10.51 0.11 8.10
C ARG A 193 -10.13 0.29 9.57
N ILE A 194 -9.83 1.54 9.99
CA ILE A 194 -9.44 1.80 11.37
C ILE A 194 -10.62 1.62 12.32
N ASP A 195 -11.83 1.93 11.88
CA ASP A 195 -13.04 1.73 12.69
C ASP A 195 -13.25 0.26 13.03
N ARG A 196 -13.05 -0.65 12.07
CA ARG A 196 -13.06 -2.11 12.32
C ARG A 196 -11.94 -2.55 13.27
N VAL A 197 -10.74 -1.97 13.15
CA VAL A 197 -9.61 -2.28 14.05
C VAL A 197 -9.91 -1.82 15.46
N ILE A 198 -10.47 -0.60 15.63
CA ILE A 198 -10.87 -0.04 16.90
C ILE A 198 -11.93 -0.93 17.55
N ALA A 199 -12.97 -1.31 16.82
CA ALA A 199 -14.04 -2.18 17.32
C ALA A 199 -13.48 -3.54 17.76
N GLY A 200 -12.64 -4.20 16.97
CA GLY A 200 -12.00 -5.47 17.34
C GLY A 200 -11.07 -5.37 18.55
N GLN A 201 -10.31 -4.28 18.67
CA GLN A 201 -9.45 -4.03 19.83
C GLN A 201 -10.27 -3.74 21.10
N ALA A 202 -11.35 -2.98 20.99
CA ALA A 202 -12.27 -2.68 22.08
C ALA A 202 -12.91 -3.97 22.62
N GLN A 203 -13.41 -4.84 21.71
CA GLN A 203 -14.01 -6.11 22.07
C GLN A 203 -13.04 -7.02 22.85
N VAL A 204 -11.82 -7.22 22.35
CA VAL A 204 -10.83 -8.11 23.01
C VAL A 204 -10.37 -7.55 24.35
N ARG A 205 -10.39 -6.23 24.53
CA ARG A 205 -9.97 -5.57 25.77
C ARG A 205 -11.11 -5.34 26.77
N GLY A 206 -12.36 -5.56 26.37
CA GLY A 206 -13.54 -5.32 27.22
C GLY A 206 -13.78 -3.85 27.55
N ILE A 207 -13.43 -2.93 26.63
CA ILE A 207 -13.65 -1.49 26.76
C ILE A 207 -14.58 -0.98 25.65
N SER A 208 -15.09 0.24 25.78
CA SER A 208 -15.92 0.84 24.73
C SER A 208 -15.12 1.20 23.47
N VAL A 209 -15.80 1.31 22.33
CA VAL A 209 -15.22 1.76 21.06
C VAL A 209 -14.67 3.19 21.20
N ASP A 210 -15.37 4.06 21.94
CA ASP A 210 -14.97 5.45 22.15
C ASP A 210 -13.71 5.55 23.00
N GLU A 211 -13.59 4.76 24.07
CA GLU A 211 -12.38 4.68 24.89
C GLU A 211 -11.20 4.18 24.05
N MET A 212 -11.41 3.16 23.21
CA MET A 212 -10.35 2.64 22.35
C MET A 212 -9.92 3.67 21.29
N ARG A 213 -10.88 4.41 20.71
CA ARG A 213 -10.60 5.50 19.75
C ARG A 213 -9.80 6.61 20.41
N LYS A 214 -10.23 7.07 21.60
CA LYS A 214 -9.53 8.09 22.38
C LYS A 214 -8.12 7.66 22.70
N ALA A 215 -7.92 6.45 23.23
CA ALA A 215 -6.61 5.91 23.54
C ALA A 215 -5.68 5.83 22.31
N MET A 216 -6.24 5.53 21.13
CA MET A 216 -5.49 5.50 19.87
C MET A 216 -5.02 6.90 19.44
N ILE A 217 -5.88 7.91 19.56
CA ILE A 217 -5.55 9.31 19.25
C ILE A 217 -4.52 9.85 20.25
N GLU A 218 -4.71 9.56 21.54
CA GLU A 218 -3.81 10.05 22.60
C GLU A 218 -2.37 9.52 22.48
N ARG A 219 -2.18 8.36 21.90
CA ARG A 219 -0.83 7.81 21.62
C ARG A 219 -0.07 8.61 20.57
N SER A 220 -0.77 9.31 19.69
CA SER A 220 -0.16 10.18 18.69
C SER A 220 0.21 11.52 19.32
N PRO A 221 1.49 11.95 19.28
CA PRO A 221 1.91 13.25 19.77
C PRO A 221 1.15 14.43 19.15
N LEU A 222 0.79 14.36 17.87
CA LEU A 222 0.00 15.39 17.20
C LEU A 222 -1.50 15.30 17.49
N LYS A 223 -1.94 14.38 18.38
CA LYS A 223 -3.32 14.24 18.85
C LYS A 223 -4.36 14.10 17.73
N ARG A 224 -4.00 13.43 16.66
CA ARG A 224 -4.90 13.15 15.54
C ARG A 224 -4.56 11.81 14.89
N MET A 225 -5.50 11.25 14.16
CA MET A 225 -5.24 10.23 13.16
C MET A 225 -4.64 10.91 11.91
N VAL A 226 -4.02 10.13 11.04
CA VAL A 226 -3.58 10.60 9.74
C VAL A 226 -4.69 10.38 8.70
N THR A 227 -4.68 11.17 7.65
CA THR A 227 -5.62 11.05 6.52
C THR A 227 -5.03 10.18 5.41
N ALA A 228 -5.87 9.78 4.46
CA ALA A 228 -5.37 9.13 3.24
C ALA A 228 -4.43 10.05 2.46
N ASP A 229 -4.69 11.36 2.44
CA ASP A 229 -3.86 12.33 1.72
C ASP A 229 -2.46 12.47 2.33
N ASP A 230 -2.31 12.39 3.67
CA ASP A 230 -0.99 12.35 4.32
C ASP A 230 -0.13 11.18 3.78
N ILE A 231 -0.77 10.01 3.53
CA ILE A 231 -0.09 8.83 2.99
C ILE A 231 0.21 9.00 1.50
N VAL A 232 -0.72 9.60 0.76
CA VAL A 232 -0.58 9.88 -0.66
C VAL A 232 0.61 10.80 -0.92
N ASP A 233 0.76 11.87 -0.17
CA ASP A 233 1.84 12.84 -0.34
C ASP A 233 3.23 12.20 -0.11
N ALA A 234 3.36 11.38 0.94
CA ALA A 234 4.60 10.62 1.19
C ALA A 234 4.90 9.60 0.08
N THR A 235 3.87 8.93 -0.43
CA THR A 235 4.01 7.95 -1.51
C THR A 235 4.37 8.64 -2.82
N LEU A 236 3.75 9.77 -3.11
CA LEU A 236 4.04 10.60 -4.27
C LEU A 236 5.49 11.08 -4.28
N PHE A 237 6.00 11.55 -3.14
CA PHE A 237 7.41 11.91 -2.98
C PHE A 237 8.32 10.76 -3.41
N PHE A 238 8.13 9.55 -2.86
CA PHE A 238 8.97 8.40 -3.20
C PHE A 238 8.85 7.95 -4.66
N CYS A 239 7.70 8.13 -5.30
CA CYS A 239 7.51 7.79 -6.72
C CYS A 239 8.06 8.86 -7.68
N SER A 240 8.25 10.08 -7.23
CA SER A 240 8.73 11.21 -8.04
C SER A 240 10.26 11.29 -8.11
N ASP A 241 10.76 12.16 -9.00
CA ASP A 241 12.18 12.46 -9.13
C ASP A 241 12.75 13.27 -7.93
N MET A 242 11.89 13.81 -7.07
CA MET A 242 12.31 14.41 -5.80
C MET A 242 13.04 13.40 -4.90
N ALA A 243 12.72 12.12 -5.04
CA ALA A 243 13.35 11.02 -4.30
C ALA A 243 14.41 10.25 -5.12
N ARG A 244 15.00 10.86 -6.17
CA ARG A 244 15.95 10.18 -7.08
C ARG A 244 17.18 9.56 -6.37
N SER A 245 17.55 10.07 -5.22
CA SER A 245 18.66 9.55 -4.41
C SER A 245 18.19 8.85 -3.12
N VAL A 246 16.89 8.50 -3.05
CA VAL A 246 16.29 7.87 -1.86
C VAL A 246 15.83 6.46 -2.21
N SER A 247 16.48 5.45 -1.64
CA SER A 247 16.14 4.03 -1.76
C SER A 247 16.41 3.31 -0.43
N GLY A 248 15.64 2.27 -0.13
CA GLY A 248 15.75 1.52 1.11
C GLY A 248 15.22 2.25 2.34
N GLN A 249 14.40 3.29 2.19
CA GLN A 249 13.91 4.06 3.34
C GLN A 249 12.52 3.61 3.78
N VAL A 250 12.26 3.74 5.08
CA VAL A 250 10.96 3.50 5.71
C VAL A 250 10.50 4.80 6.36
N LEU A 251 9.55 5.48 5.72
CA LEU A 251 8.99 6.73 6.22
C LEU A 251 7.72 6.45 7.03
N ALA A 252 7.75 6.77 8.32
CA ALA A 252 6.57 6.74 9.16
C ALA A 252 5.71 7.99 8.91
N VAL A 253 4.45 7.76 8.55
CA VAL A 253 3.42 8.81 8.44
C VAL A 253 2.34 8.47 9.46
N ASN A 254 2.52 8.94 10.70
CA ASN A 254 1.82 8.41 11.86
C ASN A 254 1.51 9.46 12.94
N ALA A 255 1.54 10.73 12.58
CA ALA A 255 1.31 11.86 13.49
C ALA A 255 2.25 11.87 14.71
N GLY A 256 3.51 11.43 14.51
CA GLY A 256 4.56 11.44 15.54
C GLY A 256 4.57 10.23 16.47
N GLU A 257 3.72 9.22 16.25
CA GLU A 257 3.70 8.02 17.08
C GLU A 257 5.08 7.33 17.07
N PRO A 258 5.69 7.03 18.22
CA PRO A 258 7.02 6.42 18.24
C PRO A 258 7.04 5.09 17.48
N ALA A 259 8.09 4.89 16.73
CA ALA A 259 8.40 3.60 16.14
C ALA A 259 9.20 2.81 17.16
N GLY A 260 8.61 1.94 17.90
CA GLY A 260 9.19 1.10 18.94
C GLY A 260 10.67 1.15 19.16
#